data_1f701fcf7e748b837f3093a560566e80
#
_entry.id   1f701fcf7e748b837f3093a560566e80
#
_cell.length_a   1.000
_cell.length_b   1.000
_cell.length_c   1.000
_cell.angle_alpha   90.00
_cell.angle_beta   90.00
_cell.angle_gamma   90.00
#
_symmetry.space_group_name_H-M   'P 1'
#
loop_
_entity.id
_entity.type
_entity.pdbx_description
1 polymer ?
#
loop_
_entity_poly.entity_id
_entity_poly.type
_entity_poly.pdbx_seq_one_letter_code
_entity_poly.pdbx_strand_id
1 'polypeptide(L)'
;ADGERRYIIAPKGVSAGDQLISGSAAPIKAGNSMALRNIPVGSTVHGIELKPGKGAQIARSAGASAQLVAREGAYVTLRLRSGEMRKVLCECRATLGEVSNSEHSLRSLGKAGAKRWRGVRPTVRGVAMNPVDHPHGGGEGRTSGGRHPVSPWGFPTKGAKTRANKRTDNMIVRRRK
;
A
#
# COMPACT_ATOMS: atom_id res chain seq x y z
N ALA A 1 -26.68 -10.14 -12.48
CA ALA A 1 -27.54 -10.87 -13.40
C ALA A 1 -27.59 -12.37 -13.04
N ASP A 2 -26.49 -12.90 -12.53
CA ASP A 2 -26.35 -14.30 -12.05
C ASP A 2 -26.72 -14.48 -10.57
N GLY A 3 -27.03 -13.41 -9.83
CA GLY A 3 -27.34 -13.42 -8.41
C GLY A 3 -26.12 -13.61 -7.50
N GLU A 4 -24.90 -13.73 -8.05
CA GLU A 4 -23.69 -13.89 -7.25
C GLU A 4 -23.34 -12.61 -6.49
N ARG A 5 -23.05 -12.74 -5.20
CA ARG A 5 -22.62 -11.62 -4.34
C ARG A 5 -21.10 -11.60 -4.24
N ARG A 6 -20.50 -10.47 -4.60
CA ARG A 6 -19.04 -10.27 -4.52
C ARG A 6 -18.71 -9.01 -3.73
N TYR A 7 -17.61 -9.07 -2.98
CA TYR A 7 -17.07 -7.90 -2.31
C TYR A 7 -16.10 -7.14 -3.22
N ILE A 8 -16.16 -5.83 -3.17
CA ILE A 8 -15.24 -4.94 -3.86
C ILE A 8 -14.55 -3.99 -2.87
N ILE A 9 -13.40 -3.44 -3.26
CA ILE A 9 -12.81 -2.30 -2.56
C ILE A 9 -13.66 -1.09 -2.94
N ALA A 10 -14.30 -0.42 -1.97
CA ALA A 10 -15.18 0.71 -2.23
C ALA A 10 -14.44 1.88 -2.88
N PRO A 11 -14.77 2.25 -4.13
CA PRO A 11 -14.18 3.41 -4.78
C PRO A 11 -14.78 4.70 -4.23
N LYS A 12 -14.02 5.78 -4.27
CA LYS A 12 -14.51 7.11 -3.92
C LYS A 12 -15.55 7.59 -4.93
N GLY A 13 -16.66 8.10 -4.43
CA GLY A 13 -17.75 8.64 -5.25
C GLY A 13 -18.70 7.59 -5.83
N VAL A 14 -18.62 6.33 -5.40
CA VAL A 14 -19.56 5.26 -5.74
C VAL A 14 -20.48 5.01 -4.56
N SER A 15 -21.77 4.94 -4.83
CA SER A 15 -22.85 4.75 -3.84
C SER A 15 -23.60 3.44 -4.08
N ALA A 16 -24.41 3.04 -3.09
CA ALA A 16 -25.33 1.90 -3.27
C ALA A 16 -26.34 2.20 -4.39
N GLY A 17 -26.53 1.23 -5.27
CA GLY A 17 -27.37 1.37 -6.48
C GLY A 17 -26.61 1.72 -7.76
N ASP A 18 -25.33 2.14 -7.66
CA ASP A 18 -24.51 2.39 -8.85
C ASP A 18 -24.18 1.07 -9.59
N GLN A 19 -24.26 1.13 -10.90
CA GLN A 19 -23.85 0.02 -11.77
C GLN A 19 -22.35 0.13 -12.08
N LEU A 20 -21.62 -0.93 -11.77
CA LEU A 20 -20.19 -1.07 -12.04
C LEU A 20 -19.96 -2.20 -13.03
N ILE A 21 -19.08 -1.96 -14.00
CA ILE A 21 -18.79 -2.90 -15.07
C ILE A 21 -17.33 -3.34 -14.96
N SER A 22 -17.12 -4.66 -15.10
CA SER A 22 -15.80 -5.27 -15.11
C SER A 22 -15.59 -5.99 -16.44
N GLY A 23 -14.71 -5.47 -17.30
CA GLY A 23 -14.44 -6.05 -18.62
C GLY A 23 -13.65 -5.13 -19.54
N SER A 24 -13.34 -5.62 -20.73
CA SER A 24 -12.58 -4.85 -21.73
C SER A 24 -13.38 -3.69 -22.34
N ALA A 25 -14.71 -3.84 -22.40
CA ALA A 25 -15.64 -2.85 -22.93
C ALA A 25 -16.21 -1.91 -21.86
N ALA A 26 -15.71 -1.96 -20.63
CA ALA A 26 -16.17 -1.10 -19.54
C ALA A 26 -15.86 0.37 -19.86
N PRO A 27 -16.81 1.30 -19.66
CA PRO A 27 -16.57 2.73 -19.85
C PRO A 27 -15.57 3.27 -18.83
N ILE A 28 -14.90 4.37 -19.16
CA ILE A 28 -13.90 5.02 -18.28
C ILE A 28 -14.65 5.82 -17.21
N LYS A 29 -15.16 5.12 -16.19
CA LYS A 29 -15.89 5.66 -15.04
C LYS A 29 -15.27 5.13 -13.75
N ALA A 30 -15.22 5.96 -12.70
CA ALA A 30 -14.75 5.53 -11.38
C ALA A 30 -15.51 4.29 -10.89
N GLY A 31 -14.79 3.31 -10.39
CA GLY A 31 -15.33 2.03 -9.94
C GLY A 31 -15.33 0.92 -10.99
N ASN A 32 -15.22 1.23 -12.27
CA ASN A 32 -15.12 0.20 -13.31
C ASN A 32 -13.73 -0.44 -13.35
N SER A 33 -13.66 -1.73 -13.63
CA SER A 33 -12.43 -2.51 -13.64
C SER A 33 -12.12 -3.07 -15.02
N MET A 34 -10.88 -2.87 -15.47
CA MET A 34 -10.42 -3.36 -16.77
C MET A 34 -8.93 -3.66 -16.78
N ALA A 35 -8.42 -4.28 -17.85
CA ALA A 35 -6.98 -4.47 -18.04
C ALA A 35 -6.29 -3.11 -18.20
N LEU A 36 -5.07 -2.99 -17.68
CA LEU A 36 -4.28 -1.74 -17.73
C LEU A 36 -4.04 -1.24 -19.15
N ARG A 37 -4.01 -2.14 -20.14
CA ARG A 37 -3.91 -1.78 -21.57
C ARG A 37 -5.06 -0.91 -22.08
N ASN A 38 -6.25 -1.06 -21.47
CA ASN A 38 -7.46 -0.34 -21.88
C ASN A 38 -7.64 0.98 -21.13
N ILE A 39 -6.82 1.23 -20.11
CA ILE A 39 -6.91 2.45 -19.28
C ILE A 39 -6.08 3.56 -19.93
N PRO A 40 -6.61 4.78 -20.12
CA PRO A 40 -5.86 5.91 -20.65
C PRO A 40 -4.69 6.28 -19.75
N VAL A 41 -3.57 6.71 -20.38
CA VAL A 41 -2.42 7.28 -19.65
C VAL A 41 -2.87 8.54 -18.90
N GLY A 42 -2.33 8.76 -17.71
CA GLY A 42 -2.72 9.85 -16.80
C GLY A 42 -3.82 9.47 -15.83
N SER A 43 -4.57 8.37 -16.07
CA SER A 43 -5.66 7.96 -15.19
C SER A 43 -5.18 7.55 -13.80
N THR A 44 -6.01 7.84 -12.80
CA THR A 44 -5.85 7.35 -11.44
C THR A 44 -6.54 6.01 -11.28
N VAL A 45 -5.86 5.03 -10.70
CA VAL A 45 -6.33 3.65 -10.54
C VAL A 45 -6.03 3.11 -9.15
N HIS A 46 -6.79 2.11 -8.74
CA HIS A 46 -6.57 1.38 -7.49
C HIS A 46 -6.83 -0.11 -7.68
N GLY A 47 -6.64 -0.93 -6.65
CA GLY A 47 -6.90 -2.35 -6.72
C GLY A 47 -6.13 -3.07 -7.82
N ILE A 48 -4.85 -2.76 -7.99
CA ILE A 48 -4.05 -3.18 -9.15
C ILE A 48 -3.48 -4.58 -8.90
N GLU A 49 -3.58 -5.44 -9.91
CA GLU A 49 -2.92 -6.74 -9.94
C GLU A 49 -1.42 -6.62 -10.21
N LEU A 50 -0.64 -7.55 -9.66
CA LEU A 50 0.79 -7.73 -10.01
C LEU A 50 1.01 -8.86 -11.01
N LYS A 51 0.08 -9.81 -11.06
CA LYS A 51 0.02 -10.89 -12.05
C LYS A 51 -1.41 -11.01 -12.52
N PRO A 52 -1.66 -11.22 -13.82
CA PRO A 52 -3.00 -11.39 -14.34
C PRO A 52 -3.77 -12.49 -13.60
N GLY A 53 -5.01 -12.21 -13.22
CA GLY A 53 -5.90 -13.15 -12.54
C GLY A 53 -5.61 -13.41 -11.06
N LYS A 54 -4.56 -12.79 -10.47
CA LYS A 54 -4.23 -13.00 -9.06
C LYS A 54 -5.07 -12.14 -8.10
N GLY A 55 -5.81 -11.18 -8.62
CA GLY A 55 -6.57 -10.22 -7.83
C GLY A 55 -5.76 -9.01 -7.37
N ALA A 56 -6.46 -8.06 -6.80
CA ALA A 56 -5.91 -6.77 -6.39
C ALA A 56 -4.85 -6.91 -5.28
N GLN A 57 -3.67 -6.33 -5.48
CA GLN A 57 -2.55 -6.38 -4.54
C GLN A 57 -1.99 -5.00 -4.17
N ILE A 58 -2.02 -4.03 -5.10
CA ILE A 58 -1.49 -2.68 -4.89
C ILE A 58 -2.65 -1.68 -4.80
N ALA A 59 -2.45 -0.60 -4.04
CA ALA A 59 -3.40 0.50 -3.84
C ALA A 59 -4.78 0.01 -3.37
N ARG A 60 -4.81 -0.71 -2.24
CA ARG A 60 -6.02 -1.28 -1.63
C ARG A 60 -6.48 -0.54 -0.39
N SER A 61 -5.57 0.10 0.33
CA SER A 61 -5.87 0.78 1.59
C SER A 61 -6.73 2.02 1.36
N ALA A 62 -7.44 2.46 2.41
CA ALA A 62 -8.25 3.67 2.39
C ALA A 62 -7.48 4.87 1.83
N GLY A 63 -8.07 5.58 0.88
CA GLY A 63 -7.46 6.71 0.18
C GLY A 63 -6.26 6.38 -0.70
N ALA A 64 -5.97 5.10 -0.95
CA ALA A 64 -4.86 4.71 -1.79
C ALA A 64 -5.22 4.82 -3.28
N SER A 65 -4.22 5.22 -4.07
CA SER A 65 -4.30 5.27 -5.53
C SER A 65 -2.91 5.16 -6.14
N ALA A 66 -2.86 4.91 -7.44
CA ALA A 66 -1.67 4.98 -8.27
C ALA A 66 -2.03 5.68 -9.58
N GLN A 67 -1.08 6.34 -10.21
CA GLN A 67 -1.27 6.98 -11.51
C GLN A 67 -0.61 6.15 -12.61
N LEU A 68 -1.31 5.93 -13.70
CA LEU A 68 -0.77 5.33 -14.91
C LEU A 68 0.02 6.40 -15.66
N VAL A 69 1.35 6.25 -15.75
CA VAL A 69 2.26 7.27 -16.30
C VAL A 69 2.58 7.01 -17.76
N ALA A 70 2.87 5.75 -18.10
CA ALA A 70 3.25 5.38 -19.46
C ALA A 70 2.85 3.94 -19.77
N ARG A 71 2.76 3.62 -21.06
CA ARG A 71 2.55 2.28 -21.56
C ARG A 71 3.60 1.99 -22.64
N GLU A 72 4.39 0.94 -22.43
CA GLU A 72 5.50 0.57 -23.29
C GLU A 72 5.50 -0.95 -23.52
N GLY A 73 5.18 -1.36 -24.74
CA GLY A 73 5.10 -2.77 -25.10
C GLY A 73 4.14 -3.55 -24.19
N ALA A 74 4.62 -4.61 -23.57
CA ALA A 74 3.86 -5.48 -22.67
C ALA A 74 3.68 -4.91 -21.24
N TYR A 75 4.25 -3.74 -20.94
CA TYR A 75 4.26 -3.18 -19.60
C TYR A 75 3.62 -1.80 -19.52
N VAL A 76 3.05 -1.53 -18.35
CA VAL A 76 2.56 -0.21 -17.94
C VAL A 76 3.39 0.27 -16.76
N THR A 77 3.83 1.51 -16.79
CA THR A 77 4.53 2.18 -15.69
C THR A 77 3.54 2.91 -14.81
N LEU A 78 3.50 2.53 -13.55
CA LEU A 78 2.64 3.10 -12.52
C LEU A 78 3.47 3.93 -11.54
N ARG A 79 2.98 5.12 -11.19
CA ARG A 79 3.49 5.93 -10.09
C ARG A 79 2.64 5.67 -8.86
N LEU A 80 3.23 5.07 -7.83
CA LEU A 80 2.59 4.81 -6.55
C LEU A 80 2.56 6.06 -5.67
N ARG A 81 1.70 6.09 -4.66
CA ARG A 81 1.61 7.17 -3.68
C ARG A 81 2.93 7.44 -2.95
N SER A 82 3.77 6.41 -2.79
CA SER A 82 5.10 6.54 -2.19
C SER A 82 6.13 7.24 -3.09
N GLY A 83 5.79 7.56 -4.34
CA GLY A 83 6.71 8.08 -5.36
C GLY A 83 7.48 7.01 -6.13
N GLU A 84 7.36 5.72 -5.77
CA GLU A 84 7.95 4.62 -6.53
C GLU A 84 7.29 4.51 -7.90
N MET A 85 8.10 4.37 -8.94
CA MET A 85 7.64 4.05 -10.29
C MET A 85 7.93 2.59 -10.59
N ARG A 86 6.88 1.87 -10.96
CA ARG A 86 6.95 0.42 -11.13
C ARG A 86 6.29 -0.03 -12.42
N LYS A 87 6.93 -0.98 -13.11
CA LYS A 87 6.35 -1.68 -14.27
C LYS A 87 5.43 -2.81 -13.81
N VAL A 88 4.30 -2.93 -14.50
CA VAL A 88 3.33 -4.01 -14.31
C VAL A 88 2.87 -4.47 -15.70
N LEU A 89 2.55 -5.75 -15.87
CA LEU A 89 2.06 -6.27 -17.15
C LEU A 89 0.75 -5.58 -17.57
N CYS A 90 0.60 -5.27 -18.84
CA CYS A 90 -0.59 -4.64 -19.42
C CYS A 90 -1.87 -5.46 -19.23
N GLU A 91 -1.76 -6.77 -19.12
CA GLU A 91 -2.89 -7.70 -18.90
C GLU A 91 -3.41 -7.68 -17.44
N CYS A 92 -2.63 -7.14 -16.51
CA CYS A 92 -3.08 -6.96 -15.14
C CYS A 92 -4.28 -6.03 -15.09
N ARG A 93 -5.25 -6.34 -14.24
CA ARG A 93 -6.46 -5.54 -14.06
C ARG A 93 -6.25 -4.49 -12.98
N ALA A 94 -6.96 -3.39 -13.13
CA ALA A 94 -7.05 -2.33 -12.14
C ALA A 94 -8.45 -1.72 -12.17
N THR A 95 -8.83 -1.05 -11.10
CA THR A 95 -10.10 -0.32 -10.99
C THR A 95 -9.83 1.18 -11.11
N LEU A 96 -10.65 1.88 -11.88
CA LEU A 96 -10.54 3.33 -12.08
C LEU A 96 -10.92 4.10 -10.80
N GLY A 97 -10.23 5.21 -10.57
CA GLY A 97 -10.42 6.09 -9.42
C GLY A 97 -9.52 5.75 -8.24
N GLU A 98 -9.81 6.34 -7.09
CA GLU A 98 -9.12 6.11 -5.81
C GLU A 98 -10.01 5.33 -4.83
N VAL A 99 -9.41 4.72 -3.82
CA VAL A 99 -10.13 4.07 -2.72
C VAL A 99 -10.79 5.13 -1.85
N SER A 100 -12.01 4.87 -1.40
CA SER A 100 -12.74 5.74 -0.49
C SER A 100 -12.09 5.86 0.90
N ASN A 101 -12.71 6.66 1.78
CA ASN A 101 -12.30 6.83 3.18
C ASN A 101 -10.85 7.34 3.33
N SER A 102 -10.46 8.34 2.53
CA SER A 102 -9.10 8.92 2.52
C SER A 102 -8.67 9.49 3.88
N GLU A 103 -9.61 9.91 4.71
CA GLU A 103 -9.35 10.47 6.05
C GLU A 103 -9.13 9.43 7.14
N HIS A 104 -9.22 8.14 6.82
CA HIS A 104 -9.04 7.07 7.79
C HIS A 104 -7.71 7.17 8.57
N SER A 105 -6.64 7.61 7.91
CA SER A 105 -5.32 7.78 8.53
C SER A 105 -5.24 8.95 9.52
N LEU A 106 -6.17 9.91 9.45
CA LEU A 106 -6.21 11.08 10.32
C LEU A 106 -6.93 10.77 11.65
N ARG A 107 -7.54 9.61 11.75
CA ARG A 107 -8.30 9.21 12.95
C ARG A 107 -7.40 9.06 14.16
N SER A 108 -7.68 9.83 15.21
CA SER A 108 -7.11 9.64 16.55
C SER A 108 -7.90 8.59 17.33
N LEU A 109 -7.21 7.73 18.07
CA LEU A 109 -7.84 6.71 18.91
C LEU A 109 -8.23 7.23 20.29
N GLY A 110 -7.71 8.38 20.71
CA GLY A 110 -8.00 9.05 21.97
C GLY A 110 -7.40 8.36 23.21
N LYS A 111 -7.53 7.06 23.35
CA LYS A 111 -7.06 6.30 24.52
C LYS A 111 -6.34 4.99 24.15
N ALA A 112 -5.48 4.53 25.06
CA ALA A 112 -4.73 3.28 24.88
C ALA A 112 -5.63 2.04 24.74
N GLY A 113 -6.77 2.00 25.44
CA GLY A 113 -7.76 0.93 25.34
C GLY A 113 -8.30 0.75 23.93
N ALA A 114 -8.48 1.83 23.15
CA ALA A 114 -8.93 1.75 21.77
C ALA A 114 -7.91 1.03 20.85
N LYS A 115 -6.61 1.12 21.13
CA LYS A 115 -5.58 0.29 20.48
C LYS A 115 -5.72 -1.18 20.87
N ARG A 116 -5.99 -1.46 22.15
CA ARG A 116 -6.19 -2.83 22.66
C ARG A 116 -7.37 -3.51 21.98
N TRP A 117 -8.48 -2.80 21.78
CA TRP A 117 -9.65 -3.31 21.04
C TRP A 117 -9.33 -3.75 19.60
N ARG A 118 -8.28 -3.19 19.03
CA ARG A 118 -7.79 -3.57 17.69
C ARG A 118 -6.74 -4.69 17.71
N GLY A 119 -6.52 -5.34 18.87
CA GLY A 119 -5.54 -6.39 19.03
C GLY A 119 -4.08 -5.91 19.16
N VAL A 120 -3.85 -4.60 19.23
CA VAL A 120 -2.49 -4.05 19.40
C VAL A 120 -2.10 -4.11 20.87
N ARG A 121 -1.12 -4.94 21.21
CA ARG A 121 -0.57 -5.04 22.56
C ARG A 121 0.36 -3.86 22.89
N PRO A 122 0.56 -3.53 24.18
CA PRO A 122 1.53 -2.54 24.59
C PRO A 122 2.94 -2.93 24.13
N THR A 123 3.71 -1.93 23.74
CA THR A 123 5.11 -2.09 23.32
C THR A 123 6.01 -1.34 24.27
N VAL A 124 7.03 -2.02 24.82
CA VAL A 124 8.08 -1.42 25.63
C VAL A 124 9.17 -0.89 24.71
N ARG A 125 9.66 0.32 24.98
CA ARG A 125 10.77 0.92 24.23
C ARG A 125 12.08 0.24 24.62
N GLY A 126 12.98 0.02 23.66
CA GLY A 126 14.29 -0.61 23.92
C GLY A 126 15.14 0.12 24.96
N VAL A 127 15.02 1.45 25.05
CA VAL A 127 15.70 2.28 26.08
C VAL A 127 15.25 1.95 27.50
N ALA A 128 14.05 1.42 27.68
CA ALA A 128 13.51 1.04 28.99
C ALA A 128 13.81 -0.41 29.38
N MET A 129 14.57 -1.11 28.54
CA MET A 129 14.97 -2.51 28.77
C MET A 129 16.38 -2.59 29.37
N ASN A 130 16.74 -3.79 29.81
CA ASN A 130 18.11 -4.09 30.22
C ASN A 130 19.05 -4.32 29.02
N PRO A 131 20.38 -4.20 29.18
CA PRO A 131 21.34 -4.41 28.10
C PRO A 131 21.24 -5.77 27.43
N VAL A 132 20.82 -6.81 28.16
CA VAL A 132 20.63 -8.18 27.63
C VAL A 132 19.44 -8.27 26.66
N ASP A 133 18.44 -7.39 26.83
CA ASP A 133 17.19 -7.46 26.05
C ASP A 133 17.21 -6.58 24.80
N HIS A 134 17.99 -5.50 24.83
CA HIS A 134 18.05 -4.55 23.72
C HIS A 134 19.38 -3.79 23.68
N PRO A 135 19.94 -3.52 22.48
CA PRO A 135 21.16 -2.72 22.32
C PRO A 135 21.08 -1.28 22.88
N HIS A 136 19.87 -0.76 23.09
CA HIS A 136 19.64 0.55 23.74
C HIS A 136 19.37 0.45 25.24
N GLY A 137 19.42 -0.74 25.80
CA GLY A 137 19.13 -0.98 27.21
C GLY A 137 20.26 -0.54 28.14
N GLY A 138 19.91 -0.41 29.41
CA GLY A 138 20.87 -0.05 30.47
C GLY A 138 20.93 1.43 30.78
N GLY A 139 21.88 1.81 31.66
CA GLY A 139 22.08 3.15 32.19
C GLY A 139 21.33 3.41 33.50
N GLU A 140 21.59 4.56 34.12
CA GLU A 140 20.94 5.04 35.33
C GLU A 140 19.88 6.11 35.01
N GLY A 141 18.68 5.98 35.59
CA GLY A 141 17.60 6.94 35.44
C GLY A 141 17.13 7.09 33.99
N ARG A 142 16.92 8.32 33.53
CA ARG A 142 16.55 8.64 32.15
C ARG A 142 17.78 8.68 31.26
N THR A 143 18.11 7.57 30.64
CA THR A 143 19.18 7.49 29.65
C THR A 143 18.64 7.67 28.22
N SER A 144 19.49 8.13 27.31
CA SER A 144 19.26 8.10 25.86
C SER A 144 19.72 6.75 25.29
N GLY A 145 19.43 6.49 24.00
CA GLY A 145 19.84 5.25 23.35
C GLY A 145 21.34 5.00 23.28
N GLY A 146 22.15 6.03 23.51
CA GLY A 146 23.61 5.97 23.58
C GLY A 146 24.35 5.59 22.30
N ARG A 147 23.60 5.29 21.23
CA ARG A 147 24.12 4.85 19.94
C ARG A 147 23.15 5.15 18.80
N HIS A 148 23.58 4.88 17.59
CA HIS A 148 22.70 4.97 16.40
C HIS A 148 21.46 4.07 16.58
N PRO A 149 20.24 4.51 16.20
CA PRO A 149 19.01 3.74 16.38
C PRO A 149 19.07 2.39 15.68
N VAL A 150 18.89 1.33 16.46
CA VAL A 150 18.89 -0.06 15.98
C VAL A 150 17.67 -0.82 16.48
N SER A 151 17.36 -1.92 15.81
CA SER A 151 16.35 -2.90 16.23
C SER A 151 16.86 -3.76 17.38
N PRO A 152 16.01 -4.58 18.06
CA PRO A 152 16.47 -5.55 19.06
C PRO A 152 17.57 -6.49 18.58
N TRP A 153 17.65 -6.74 17.30
CA TRP A 153 18.68 -7.60 16.67
C TRP A 153 19.90 -6.83 16.15
N GLY A 154 20.00 -5.53 16.43
CA GLY A 154 21.14 -4.70 16.05
C GLY A 154 21.11 -4.11 14.64
N PHE A 155 20.05 -4.34 13.87
CA PHE A 155 19.93 -3.76 12.53
C PHE A 155 19.59 -2.28 12.59
N PRO A 156 20.25 -1.41 11.77
CA PRO A 156 19.91 0.00 11.68
C PRO A 156 18.44 0.21 11.31
N THR A 157 17.72 1.06 12.07
CA THR A 157 16.29 1.35 11.83
C THR A 157 16.07 2.57 10.95
N LYS A 158 17.12 3.38 10.74
CA LYS A 158 17.09 4.56 9.87
C LYS A 158 18.14 4.44 8.78
N GLY A 159 17.77 4.82 7.56
CA GLY A 159 18.66 4.88 6.39
C GLY A 159 18.97 3.55 5.71
N ALA A 160 18.81 2.41 6.36
CA ALA A 160 19.08 1.12 5.76
C ALA A 160 18.05 0.74 4.69
N LYS A 161 18.54 0.34 3.51
CA LYS A 161 17.70 -0.20 2.43
C LYS A 161 17.46 -1.68 2.68
N THR A 162 16.32 -2.02 3.29
CA THR A 162 16.01 -3.38 3.75
C THR A 162 15.43 -4.31 2.70
N ARG A 163 15.14 -3.83 1.47
CA ARG A 163 14.62 -4.66 0.39
C ARG A 163 15.67 -5.67 -0.06
N ALA A 164 15.41 -6.96 0.17
CA ALA A 164 16.27 -8.07 -0.24
C ALA A 164 15.77 -8.81 -1.50
N ASN A 165 14.54 -8.56 -1.97
CA ASN A 165 13.95 -9.24 -3.11
C ASN A 165 14.52 -8.71 -4.43
N LYS A 166 15.55 -9.38 -4.97
CA LYS A 166 16.19 -9.04 -6.25
C LYS A 166 15.35 -9.45 -7.47
N ARG A 167 14.49 -10.46 -7.33
CA ARG A 167 13.73 -11.05 -8.46
C ARG A 167 12.86 -10.05 -9.22
N THR A 168 12.39 -8.99 -8.58
CA THR A 168 11.52 -7.96 -9.18
C THR A 168 12.15 -6.58 -9.20
N ASP A 169 13.47 -6.47 -9.07
CA ASP A 169 14.15 -5.18 -9.13
C ASP A 169 14.09 -4.55 -10.53
N ASN A 170 14.13 -5.36 -11.58
CA ASN A 170 13.95 -4.92 -12.97
C ASN A 170 12.55 -4.31 -13.24
N MET A 171 11.57 -4.58 -12.38
CA MET A 171 10.24 -3.97 -12.47
C MET A 171 10.17 -2.58 -11.79
N ILE A 172 11.20 -2.17 -11.06
CA ILE A 172 11.24 -0.87 -10.39
C ILE A 172 12.06 0.10 -11.25
N VAL A 173 11.37 1.04 -11.89
CA VAL A 173 12.01 2.08 -12.72
C VAL A 173 12.66 3.15 -11.84
N ARG A 174 11.94 3.56 -10.77
CA ARG A 174 12.43 4.56 -9.82
C ARG A 174 11.99 4.19 -8.41
N ARG A 175 12.93 4.12 -7.49
CA ARG A 175 12.63 3.89 -6.08
C ARG A 175 12.02 5.12 -5.41
N ARG A 176 11.26 4.88 -4.33
CA ARG A 176 10.86 5.97 -3.42
C ARG A 176 12.11 6.63 -2.83
N LYS A 177 12.05 7.92 -2.59
CA LYS A 177 13.09 8.66 -1.87
C LYS A 177 13.10 8.28 -0.40
#